data_6f77c2dab1e62692a749077e4582e09c
#
_entry.id   6f77c2dab1e62692a749077e4582e09c
#
_cell.length_a   1.000
_cell.length_b   1.000
_cell.length_c   1.000
_cell.angle_alpha   90.00
_cell.angle_beta   90.00
_cell.angle_gamma   90.00
#
_symmetry.space_group_name_H-M   'P 1'
#
loop_
_entity.id
_entity.type
_entity.pdbx_description
1 polymer ?
#
loop_
_entity_poly.entity_id
_entity_poly.type
_entity_poly.pdbx_seq_one_letter_code
_entity_poly.pdbx_strand_id
1 'polypeptide(L)'
;MKLGNGVGTVYKLSGKRRNPYIVRKTVGWEIDVETGKCKQVCVTIGYAPTRAKGLEMLMEYNKNPYDIAVSKITFSEVFDKWASEKFPTISESNVKSYQASYKACQSLHNRVFKDLKLMDLQSVVDTCGKNYPTLRKLKVLLNQMYDYAMKYELCSKDYSQYVNIQKFKNKNPNKMDRTPFTEGEIQALWMQKDDIYAQIVLMLIYSGVRVSELLDLKREDIHIDEHCFNVVHSKTSSGIRMVPIHDKTYPIFQKWYEEGCEYLLHTPDGGHFTYRNYYDSYWTPIMKRIGCTHKPHDTRHTCISMMAAKNVNPTLIKKIVGHSGAMSVTEKVYTHVNVEELLEAINKI
;
A
#
# COMPACT_ATOMS: atom_id res chain seq x y z
N MET A 1 -57.01 -6.61 5.75
CA MET A 1 -56.65 -5.33 6.37
C MET A 1 -55.91 -4.52 5.31
N LYS A 2 -56.37 -3.31 4.94
CA LYS A 2 -55.68 -2.40 4.07
C LYS A 2 -54.57 -1.70 4.86
N LEU A 3 -53.37 -1.65 4.30
CA LEU A 3 -52.30 -0.88 4.89
C LEU A 3 -52.52 0.61 4.67
N GLY A 4 -51.99 1.46 5.55
CA GLY A 4 -52.11 2.91 5.41
C GLY A 4 -51.40 3.42 4.15
N ASN A 5 -51.79 4.60 3.68
CA ASN A 5 -51.18 5.24 2.54
C ASN A 5 -49.66 5.44 2.77
N GLY A 6 -48.85 5.12 1.77
CA GLY A 6 -47.40 5.26 1.87
C GLY A 6 -46.65 4.08 2.52
N VAL A 7 -47.34 3.13 3.17
CA VAL A 7 -46.67 1.97 3.78
C VAL A 7 -46.14 0.97 2.74
N GLY A 8 -46.83 0.79 1.62
CA GLY A 8 -46.53 -0.18 0.57
C GLY A 8 -47.60 -1.26 0.45
N THR A 9 -47.39 -2.26 -0.38
CA THR A 9 -48.36 -3.32 -0.67
C THR A 9 -47.75 -4.71 -0.66
N VAL A 10 -48.55 -5.70 -0.15
CA VAL A 10 -48.23 -7.11 -0.18
C VAL A 10 -49.43 -7.83 -0.76
N TYR A 11 -49.29 -8.45 -1.92
CA TYR A 11 -50.37 -9.20 -2.56
C TYR A 11 -49.86 -10.48 -3.22
N LYS A 12 -50.79 -11.46 -3.42
CA LYS A 12 -50.47 -12.74 -3.99
C LYS A 12 -50.47 -12.66 -5.51
N LEU A 13 -49.43 -13.18 -6.15
CA LEU A 13 -49.33 -13.36 -7.59
C LEU A 13 -50.04 -14.64 -8.01
N SER A 14 -50.55 -14.69 -9.25
CA SER A 14 -51.15 -15.88 -9.86
C SER A 14 -50.08 -16.93 -10.21
N GLY A 15 -50.52 -18.20 -10.31
CA GLY A 15 -49.69 -19.34 -10.71
C GLY A 15 -48.99 -20.05 -9.53
N LYS A 16 -48.40 -21.23 -9.82
CA LYS A 16 -47.66 -22.03 -8.83
C LYS A 16 -46.25 -21.46 -8.63
N ARG A 17 -46.03 -20.73 -7.51
CA ARG A 17 -44.76 -20.09 -7.16
C ARG A 17 -44.34 -20.53 -5.77
N ARG A 18 -43.02 -20.71 -5.54
CA ARG A 18 -42.45 -21.00 -4.22
C ARG A 18 -42.67 -19.85 -3.26
N ASN A 19 -42.56 -18.59 -3.74
CA ASN A 19 -42.79 -17.34 -2.98
C ASN A 19 -43.87 -16.53 -3.72
N PRO A 20 -45.17 -16.79 -3.47
CA PRO A 20 -46.26 -16.21 -4.26
C PRO A 20 -46.62 -14.78 -3.88
N TYR A 21 -46.16 -14.24 -2.74
CA TYR A 21 -46.48 -12.89 -2.30
C TYR A 21 -45.39 -11.93 -2.71
N ILE A 22 -45.76 -10.92 -3.54
CA ILE A 22 -44.85 -9.80 -3.90
C ILE A 22 -45.01 -8.67 -2.87
N VAL A 23 -43.92 -8.10 -2.50
CA VAL A 23 -43.81 -6.93 -1.59
C VAL A 23 -43.35 -5.75 -2.40
N ARG A 24 -44.13 -4.66 -2.42
CA ARG A 24 -43.83 -3.43 -3.21
C ARG A 24 -44.03 -2.18 -2.37
N LYS A 25 -43.21 -1.19 -2.64
CA LYS A 25 -43.30 0.16 -2.09
C LYS A 25 -43.40 1.19 -3.21
N THR A 26 -44.31 2.16 -3.06
CA THR A 26 -44.38 3.32 -3.93
C THR A 26 -43.24 4.29 -3.52
N VAL A 27 -42.39 4.66 -4.49
CA VAL A 27 -41.26 5.56 -4.27
C VAL A 27 -41.45 6.92 -4.96
N GLY A 28 -42.43 7.03 -5.84
CA GLY A 28 -42.75 8.26 -6.54
C GLY A 28 -43.97 8.14 -7.47
N TRP A 29 -44.23 9.23 -8.18
CA TRP A 29 -45.26 9.31 -9.21
C TRP A 29 -44.62 10.00 -10.44
N GLU A 30 -44.83 9.42 -11.61
CA GLU A 30 -44.43 10.00 -12.88
C GLU A 30 -45.66 10.39 -13.70
N ILE A 31 -45.60 11.52 -14.37
CA ILE A 31 -46.66 11.95 -15.29
C ILE A 31 -46.27 11.42 -16.68
N ASP A 32 -47.12 10.57 -17.24
CA ASP A 32 -46.98 10.13 -18.63
C ASP A 32 -47.24 11.34 -19.56
N VAL A 33 -46.18 11.73 -20.27
CA VAL A 33 -46.18 12.95 -21.10
C VAL A 33 -47.18 12.86 -22.28
N GLU A 34 -47.49 11.67 -22.75
CA GLU A 34 -48.40 11.48 -23.90
C GLU A 34 -49.89 11.43 -23.45
N THR A 35 -50.15 10.86 -22.28
CA THR A 35 -51.52 10.66 -21.81
C THR A 35 -51.95 11.59 -20.67
N GLY A 36 -51.03 12.38 -20.10
CA GLY A 36 -51.28 13.25 -18.95
C GLY A 36 -51.64 12.51 -17.66
N LYS A 37 -51.55 11.15 -17.62
CA LYS A 37 -51.96 10.37 -16.47
C LYS A 37 -50.80 10.16 -15.51
N CYS A 38 -51.08 10.32 -14.22
CA CYS A 38 -50.12 9.97 -13.14
C CYS A 38 -49.95 8.44 -13.04
N LYS A 39 -48.71 7.98 -13.22
CA LYS A 39 -48.31 6.58 -13.05
C LYS A 39 -47.53 6.42 -11.77
N GLN A 40 -47.92 5.44 -10.98
CA GLN A 40 -47.27 5.11 -9.72
C GLN A 40 -45.96 4.36 -9.98
N VAL A 41 -44.82 4.92 -9.51
CA VAL A 41 -43.52 4.25 -9.55
C VAL A 41 -43.39 3.41 -8.30
N CYS A 42 -43.29 2.09 -8.48
CA CYS A 42 -43.16 1.14 -7.40
C CYS A 42 -41.88 0.34 -7.50
N VAL A 43 -41.19 0.20 -6.37
CA VAL A 43 -40.04 -0.68 -6.22
C VAL A 43 -40.49 -2.01 -5.61
N THR A 44 -40.02 -3.12 -6.16
CA THR A 44 -40.25 -4.46 -5.62
C THR A 44 -39.20 -4.76 -4.56
N ILE A 45 -39.61 -4.87 -3.29
CA ILE A 45 -38.75 -5.17 -2.15
C ILE A 45 -38.31 -6.64 -2.19
N GLY A 46 -39.25 -7.54 -2.56
CA GLY A 46 -38.96 -8.96 -2.66
C GLY A 46 -40.21 -9.82 -2.82
N TYR A 47 -40.03 -11.12 -2.63
CA TYR A 47 -41.11 -12.14 -2.69
C TYR A 47 -41.08 -12.97 -1.40
N ALA A 48 -42.23 -13.28 -0.85
CA ALA A 48 -42.39 -14.04 0.38
C ALA A 48 -43.29 -15.27 0.20
N PRO A 49 -43.07 -16.33 1.02
CA PRO A 49 -43.91 -17.55 0.95
C PRO A 49 -45.30 -17.30 1.54
N THR A 50 -45.46 -16.38 2.48
CA THR A 50 -46.73 -16.04 3.11
C THR A 50 -46.93 -14.52 3.15
N ARG A 51 -48.21 -14.09 3.30
CA ARG A 51 -48.54 -12.68 3.44
C ARG A 51 -47.93 -12.07 4.71
N ALA A 52 -47.90 -12.83 5.81
CA ALA A 52 -47.32 -12.40 7.08
C ALA A 52 -45.81 -12.09 6.92
N LYS A 53 -45.05 -12.99 6.27
CA LYS A 53 -43.63 -12.79 5.99
C LYS A 53 -43.39 -11.61 5.05
N GLY A 54 -44.28 -11.40 4.07
CA GLY A 54 -44.22 -10.22 3.20
C GLY A 54 -44.48 -8.91 3.95
N LEU A 55 -45.37 -8.87 4.91
CA LEU A 55 -45.61 -7.71 5.77
C LEU A 55 -44.41 -7.43 6.69
N GLU A 56 -43.80 -8.47 7.24
CA GLU A 56 -42.56 -8.33 8.04
C GLU A 56 -41.44 -7.69 7.22
N MET A 57 -41.21 -8.17 6.00
CA MET A 57 -40.24 -7.58 5.04
C MET A 57 -40.56 -6.11 4.74
N LEU A 58 -41.86 -5.77 4.58
CA LEU A 58 -42.28 -4.41 4.29
C LEU A 58 -42.07 -3.48 5.50
N MET A 59 -42.34 -3.97 6.71
CA MET A 59 -42.11 -3.22 7.96
C MET A 59 -40.60 -3.00 8.19
N GLU A 60 -39.78 -4.01 7.96
CA GLU A 60 -38.32 -3.88 8.08
C GLU A 60 -37.77 -2.87 7.06
N TYR A 61 -38.24 -2.91 5.81
CA TYR A 61 -37.90 -1.92 4.80
C TYR A 61 -38.32 -0.50 5.18
N ASN A 62 -39.50 -0.34 5.79
CA ASN A 62 -40.00 0.98 6.20
C ASN A 62 -39.27 1.55 7.44
N LYS A 63 -38.71 0.68 8.28
CA LYS A 63 -37.87 1.10 9.42
C LYS A 63 -36.49 1.59 8.93
N ASN A 64 -35.97 0.97 7.87
CA ASN A 64 -34.70 1.30 7.27
C ASN A 64 -34.85 1.25 5.74
N PRO A 65 -35.35 2.32 5.11
CA PRO A 65 -35.58 2.37 3.66
C PRO A 65 -34.23 2.47 2.92
N TYR A 66 -33.48 1.36 2.90
CA TYR A 66 -32.31 1.24 2.04
C TYR A 66 -32.76 1.12 0.59
N ASP A 67 -32.02 1.75 -0.32
CA ASP A 67 -32.12 1.43 -1.74
C ASP A 67 -31.95 -0.10 -1.91
N ILE A 68 -32.89 -0.74 -2.60
CA ILE A 68 -32.89 -2.19 -2.80
C ILE A 68 -31.61 -2.63 -3.54
N ALA A 69 -31.06 -1.76 -4.40
CA ALA A 69 -29.78 -1.97 -5.04
C ALA A 69 -28.64 -2.04 -4.00
N VAL A 70 -28.64 -1.13 -3.03
CA VAL A 70 -27.67 -1.12 -1.92
C VAL A 70 -27.79 -2.36 -1.03
N SER A 71 -29.04 -2.84 -0.80
CA SER A 71 -29.26 -4.00 0.06
C SER A 71 -28.74 -5.33 -0.49
N LYS A 72 -28.40 -5.41 -1.77
CA LYS A 72 -27.88 -6.60 -2.48
C LYS A 72 -26.44 -6.48 -2.91
N ILE A 73 -25.79 -5.35 -2.65
CA ILE A 73 -24.42 -5.12 -3.06
C ILE A 73 -23.50 -6.22 -2.53
N THR A 74 -22.70 -6.79 -3.43
CA THR A 74 -21.77 -7.86 -3.11
C THR A 74 -20.44 -7.32 -2.59
N PHE A 75 -19.62 -8.19 -1.98
CA PHE A 75 -18.28 -7.86 -1.57
C PHE A 75 -17.42 -7.34 -2.74
N SER A 76 -17.58 -7.96 -3.93
CA SER A 76 -16.90 -7.55 -5.15
C SER A 76 -17.29 -6.13 -5.55
N GLU A 77 -18.58 -5.83 -5.61
CA GLU A 77 -19.08 -4.50 -6.00
C GLU A 77 -18.66 -3.40 -5.00
N VAL A 78 -18.57 -3.71 -3.70
CA VAL A 78 -18.03 -2.78 -2.70
C VAL A 78 -16.54 -2.54 -2.92
N PHE A 79 -15.78 -3.61 -3.24
CA PHE A 79 -14.36 -3.47 -3.57
C PHE A 79 -14.16 -2.58 -4.81
N ASP A 80 -14.92 -2.80 -5.88
CA ASP A 80 -14.79 -2.04 -7.13
C ASP A 80 -15.09 -0.55 -6.92
N LYS A 81 -16.15 -0.24 -6.16
CA LYS A 81 -16.51 1.15 -5.79
C LYS A 81 -15.43 1.79 -4.92
N TRP A 82 -14.96 1.11 -3.90
CA TRP A 82 -13.87 1.57 -3.04
C TRP A 82 -12.58 1.75 -3.84
N ALA A 83 -12.24 0.81 -4.70
CA ALA A 83 -11.03 0.84 -5.51
C ALA A 83 -11.02 2.00 -6.50
N SER A 84 -12.16 2.31 -7.13
CA SER A 84 -12.28 3.43 -8.06
C SER A 84 -11.98 4.79 -7.42
N GLU A 85 -12.30 4.97 -6.12
CA GLU A 85 -11.96 6.18 -5.36
C GLU A 85 -10.52 6.14 -4.83
N LYS A 86 -10.06 4.96 -4.38
CA LYS A 86 -8.79 4.82 -3.67
C LYS A 86 -7.57 4.72 -4.58
N PHE A 87 -7.65 3.96 -5.65
CA PHE A 87 -6.49 3.64 -6.50
C PHE A 87 -5.84 4.86 -7.15
N PRO A 88 -6.58 5.89 -7.61
CA PRO A 88 -5.97 7.11 -8.14
C PRO A 88 -5.13 7.90 -7.12
N THR A 89 -5.34 7.66 -5.81
CA THR A 89 -4.66 8.40 -4.72
C THR A 89 -3.43 7.69 -4.15
N ILE A 90 -3.07 6.51 -4.66
CA ILE A 90 -2.01 5.68 -4.10
C ILE A 90 -1.03 5.20 -5.18
N SER A 91 0.16 4.76 -4.75
CA SER A 91 1.18 4.20 -5.66
C SER A 91 0.73 2.87 -6.26
N GLU A 92 1.22 2.57 -7.47
CA GLU A 92 0.97 1.30 -8.18
C GLU A 92 1.34 0.06 -7.33
N SER A 93 2.41 0.14 -6.55
CA SER A 93 2.81 -0.92 -5.61
C SER A 93 1.75 -1.20 -4.54
N ASN A 94 1.07 -0.16 -4.04
CA ASN A 94 -0.04 -0.32 -3.10
C ASN A 94 -1.26 -0.89 -3.81
N VAL A 95 -1.57 -0.46 -5.03
CA VAL A 95 -2.65 -1.04 -5.86
C VAL A 95 -2.44 -2.55 -6.00
N LYS A 96 -1.26 -2.99 -6.44
CA LYS A 96 -0.91 -4.42 -6.56
C LYS A 96 -1.07 -5.17 -5.23
N SER A 97 -0.71 -4.52 -4.11
CA SER A 97 -0.86 -5.11 -2.77
C SER A 97 -2.33 -5.30 -2.36
N TYR A 98 -3.20 -4.33 -2.65
CA TYR A 98 -4.64 -4.45 -2.39
C TYR A 98 -5.31 -5.47 -3.29
N GLN A 99 -4.97 -5.50 -4.58
CA GLN A 99 -5.46 -6.51 -5.51
C GLN A 99 -5.09 -7.94 -5.08
N ALA A 100 -3.85 -8.15 -4.61
CA ALA A 100 -3.42 -9.44 -4.08
C ALA A 100 -4.19 -9.84 -2.80
N SER A 101 -4.49 -8.86 -1.92
CA SER A 101 -5.31 -9.09 -0.73
C SER A 101 -6.77 -9.39 -1.09
N TYR A 102 -7.33 -8.68 -2.06
CA TYR A 102 -8.68 -8.93 -2.59
C TYR A 102 -8.79 -10.33 -3.20
N LYS A 103 -7.80 -10.76 -4.00
CA LYS A 103 -7.76 -12.11 -4.54
C LYS A 103 -7.79 -13.18 -3.45
N ALA A 104 -7.19 -12.94 -2.29
CA ALA A 104 -7.27 -13.87 -1.17
C ALA A 104 -8.68 -13.97 -0.54
N CYS A 105 -9.57 -13.00 -0.81
CA CYS A 105 -10.96 -12.98 -0.34
C CYS A 105 -11.94 -13.63 -1.32
N GLN A 106 -11.51 -14.48 -2.25
CA GLN A 106 -12.33 -15.04 -3.33
C GLN A 106 -13.64 -15.67 -2.84
N SER A 107 -13.65 -16.32 -1.68
CA SER A 107 -14.85 -16.94 -1.08
C SER A 107 -15.93 -15.93 -0.69
N LEU A 108 -15.59 -14.64 -0.59
CA LEU A 108 -16.53 -13.57 -0.23
C LEU A 108 -17.08 -12.82 -1.44
N HIS A 109 -16.45 -12.90 -2.61
CA HIS A 109 -16.71 -12.02 -3.75
C HIS A 109 -18.20 -11.91 -4.11
N ASN A 110 -18.90 -13.02 -4.18
CA ASN A 110 -20.32 -13.10 -4.57
C ASN A 110 -21.29 -13.02 -3.38
N ARG A 111 -20.78 -12.79 -2.17
CA ARG A 111 -21.64 -12.68 -0.99
C ARG A 111 -22.12 -11.26 -0.82
N VAL A 112 -23.35 -11.09 -0.36
CA VAL A 112 -23.91 -9.76 -0.02
C VAL A 112 -23.14 -9.18 1.14
N PHE A 113 -22.60 -7.96 0.96
CA PHE A 113 -21.65 -7.35 1.89
C PHE A 113 -22.23 -7.16 3.30
N LYS A 114 -23.45 -6.65 3.41
CA LYS A 114 -24.12 -6.42 4.70
C LYS A 114 -24.37 -7.70 5.51
N ASP A 115 -24.44 -8.85 4.84
CA ASP A 115 -24.74 -10.14 5.47
C ASP A 115 -23.47 -10.86 5.97
N LEU A 116 -22.28 -10.32 5.63
CA LEU A 116 -21.01 -10.84 6.12
C LEU A 116 -20.87 -10.63 7.62
N LYS A 117 -20.41 -11.68 8.30
CA LYS A 117 -20.15 -11.67 9.75
C LYS A 117 -18.67 -11.87 10.02
N LEU A 118 -18.26 -11.62 11.27
CA LEU A 118 -16.88 -11.84 11.71
C LEU A 118 -16.35 -13.23 11.32
N MET A 119 -17.18 -14.27 11.46
CA MET A 119 -16.76 -15.65 11.12
C MET A 119 -16.37 -15.79 9.65
N ASP A 120 -17.06 -15.12 8.74
CA ASP A 120 -16.76 -15.17 7.30
C ASP A 120 -15.41 -14.53 7.01
N LEU A 121 -15.15 -13.33 7.57
CA LEU A 121 -13.88 -12.61 7.43
C LEU A 121 -12.74 -13.38 8.08
N GLN A 122 -12.95 -13.91 9.28
CA GLN A 122 -11.95 -14.69 10.00
C GLN A 122 -11.61 -15.99 9.26
N SER A 123 -12.59 -16.64 8.65
CA SER A 123 -12.38 -17.86 7.85
C SER A 123 -11.41 -17.60 6.69
N VAL A 124 -11.53 -16.45 5.99
CA VAL A 124 -10.57 -16.07 4.92
C VAL A 124 -9.16 -15.99 5.47
N VAL A 125 -8.97 -15.30 6.60
CA VAL A 125 -7.66 -15.17 7.25
C VAL A 125 -7.08 -16.53 7.65
N ASP A 126 -7.93 -17.40 8.15
CA ASP A 126 -7.53 -18.70 8.69
C ASP A 126 -7.18 -19.71 7.60
N THR A 127 -7.79 -19.62 6.43
CA THR A 127 -7.68 -20.61 5.35
C THR A 127 -6.82 -20.18 4.17
N CYS A 128 -6.52 -18.87 4.01
CA CYS A 128 -5.79 -18.38 2.83
C CYS A 128 -4.29 -18.77 2.77
N GLY A 129 -3.73 -19.39 3.82
CA GLY A 129 -2.36 -19.89 3.84
C GLY A 129 -1.25 -18.80 3.77
N LYS A 130 -1.58 -17.55 4.05
CA LYS A 130 -0.63 -16.42 3.97
C LYS A 130 0.12 -16.21 5.29
N ASN A 131 1.33 -15.67 5.19
CA ASN A 131 2.14 -15.29 6.34
C ASN A 131 1.62 -14.01 7.01
N TYR A 132 2.07 -13.75 8.24
CA TYR A 132 1.62 -12.62 9.05
C TYR A 132 1.74 -11.24 8.37
N PRO A 133 2.86 -10.86 7.68
CA PRO A 133 2.94 -9.60 6.97
C PRO A 133 1.88 -9.44 5.86
N THR A 134 1.56 -10.51 5.15
CA THR A 134 0.51 -10.52 4.11
C THR A 134 -0.88 -10.43 4.74
N LEU A 135 -1.13 -11.15 5.84
CA LEU A 135 -2.37 -11.06 6.60
C LEU A 135 -2.61 -9.66 7.17
N ARG A 136 -1.56 -8.93 7.57
CA ARG A 136 -1.69 -7.51 7.95
C ARG A 136 -2.24 -6.66 6.81
N LYS A 137 -1.74 -6.85 5.59
CA LYS A 137 -2.23 -6.13 4.40
C LYS A 137 -3.67 -6.48 4.08
N LEU A 138 -4.03 -7.76 4.19
CA LEU A 138 -5.40 -8.22 4.02
C LEU A 138 -6.33 -7.58 5.05
N LYS A 139 -5.95 -7.56 6.33
CA LYS A 139 -6.73 -6.88 7.38
C LYS A 139 -6.90 -5.39 7.09
N VAL A 140 -5.85 -4.71 6.61
CA VAL A 140 -5.93 -3.30 6.20
C VAL A 140 -6.93 -3.11 5.06
N LEU A 141 -6.96 -3.99 4.06
CA LEU A 141 -7.97 -3.94 3.00
C LEU A 141 -9.38 -4.09 3.57
N LEU A 142 -9.62 -5.09 4.43
CA LEU A 142 -10.93 -5.31 5.03
C LEU A 142 -11.38 -4.08 5.83
N ASN A 143 -10.51 -3.52 6.65
CA ASN A 143 -10.82 -2.31 7.42
C ASN A 143 -11.22 -1.15 6.49
N GLN A 144 -10.45 -0.88 5.44
CA GLN A 144 -10.75 0.20 4.50
C GLN A 144 -12.05 -0.01 3.71
N MET A 145 -12.35 -1.25 3.33
CA MET A 145 -13.64 -1.58 2.69
C MET A 145 -14.82 -1.39 3.64
N TYR A 146 -14.67 -1.76 4.91
CA TYR A 146 -15.72 -1.54 5.91
C TYR A 146 -15.86 -0.06 6.27
N ASP A 147 -14.78 0.71 6.39
CA ASP A 147 -14.82 2.16 6.56
C ASP A 147 -15.58 2.83 5.41
N TYR A 148 -15.30 2.40 4.17
CA TYR A 148 -16.04 2.84 2.98
C TYR A 148 -17.51 2.46 3.05
N ALA A 149 -17.82 1.21 3.36
CA ALA A 149 -19.18 0.70 3.42
C ALA A 149 -20.01 1.37 4.54
N MET A 150 -19.40 1.66 5.68
CA MET A 150 -20.05 2.43 6.77
C MET A 150 -20.30 3.87 6.34
N LYS A 151 -19.33 4.53 5.68
CA LYS A 151 -19.46 5.91 5.19
C LYS A 151 -20.63 6.06 4.21
N TYR A 152 -20.84 5.07 3.35
CA TYR A 152 -21.89 5.08 2.32
C TYR A 152 -23.14 4.27 2.73
N GLU A 153 -23.27 3.92 4.00
CA GLU A 153 -24.42 3.21 4.58
C GLU A 153 -24.73 1.85 3.91
N LEU A 154 -23.69 1.21 3.33
CA LEU A 154 -23.82 -0.11 2.69
C LEU A 154 -23.87 -1.25 3.71
N CYS A 155 -23.48 -1.01 4.95
CA CYS A 155 -23.63 -1.90 6.09
C CYS A 155 -23.82 -1.11 7.37
N SER A 156 -24.38 -1.75 8.41
CA SER A 156 -24.67 -1.11 9.70
C SER A 156 -23.66 -1.43 10.79
N LYS A 157 -22.70 -2.36 10.53
CA LYS A 157 -21.72 -2.78 11.52
C LYS A 157 -20.41 -3.17 10.84
N ASP A 158 -19.31 -2.64 11.38
CA ASP A 158 -17.97 -3.03 11.00
C ASP A 158 -17.50 -4.25 11.79
N TYR A 159 -17.30 -5.37 11.10
CA TYR A 159 -16.73 -6.59 11.66
C TYR A 159 -15.23 -6.72 11.41
N SER A 160 -14.65 -5.93 10.51
CA SER A 160 -13.26 -6.06 10.10
C SER A 160 -12.26 -5.76 11.22
N GLN A 161 -12.60 -4.82 12.11
CA GLN A 161 -11.78 -4.44 13.25
C GLN A 161 -11.53 -5.62 14.23
N TYR A 162 -12.50 -6.55 14.33
CA TYR A 162 -12.41 -7.72 15.22
C TYR A 162 -11.64 -8.90 14.60
N VAL A 163 -11.25 -8.82 13.31
CA VAL A 163 -10.46 -9.86 12.66
C VAL A 163 -9.13 -10.03 13.36
N ASN A 164 -8.86 -11.24 13.83
CA ASN A 164 -7.67 -11.56 14.60
C ASN A 164 -6.62 -12.29 13.72
N ILE A 165 -5.44 -11.68 13.61
CA ILE A 165 -4.29 -12.23 12.88
C ILE A 165 -3.12 -12.60 13.82
N GLN A 166 -3.24 -12.37 15.14
CA GLN A 166 -2.12 -12.51 16.10
C GLN A 166 -1.59 -13.93 16.19
N LYS A 167 -2.46 -14.94 16.04
CA LYS A 167 -2.05 -16.35 16.06
C LYS A 167 -1.04 -16.73 14.95
N PHE A 168 -0.90 -15.87 13.93
CA PHE A 168 0.05 -16.05 12.83
C PHE A 168 1.37 -15.28 13.03
N LYS A 169 1.51 -14.49 14.11
CA LYS A 169 2.67 -13.59 14.32
C LYS A 169 4.01 -14.32 14.25
N ASN A 170 4.07 -15.53 14.77
CA ASN A 170 5.29 -16.35 14.78
C ASN A 170 5.44 -17.21 13.51
N LYS A 171 4.46 -17.19 12.60
CA LYS A 171 4.48 -17.93 11.33
C LYS A 171 4.99 -17.03 10.20
N ASN A 172 6.20 -16.52 10.32
CA ASN A 172 6.88 -15.81 9.25
C ASN A 172 8.14 -16.57 8.83
N PRO A 173 8.02 -17.57 7.93
CA PRO A 173 9.16 -18.37 7.50
C PRO A 173 10.25 -17.56 6.78
N ASN A 174 9.89 -16.35 6.31
CA ASN A 174 10.78 -15.44 5.60
C ASN A 174 11.25 -14.26 6.49
N LYS A 175 11.19 -14.41 7.81
CA LYS A 175 11.81 -13.44 8.71
C LYS A 175 13.33 -13.51 8.51
N MET A 176 13.84 -12.64 7.67
CA MET A 176 15.29 -12.44 7.59
C MET A 176 15.71 -11.49 8.71
N ASP A 177 16.63 -11.92 9.52
CA ASP A 177 17.36 -11.02 10.41
C ASP A 177 18.26 -10.17 9.50
N ARG A 178 17.98 -8.89 9.42
CA ARG A 178 18.75 -7.95 8.62
C ARG A 178 20.00 -7.61 9.41
N THR A 179 21.14 -8.03 8.89
CA THR A 179 22.46 -7.74 9.47
C THR A 179 23.16 -6.68 8.59
N PRO A 180 23.87 -5.73 9.19
CA PRO A 180 24.78 -4.87 8.44
C PRO A 180 25.86 -5.70 7.76
N PHE A 181 26.46 -5.17 6.69
CA PHE A 181 27.69 -5.72 6.12
C PHE A 181 28.79 -5.70 7.18
N THR A 182 29.54 -6.76 7.25
CA THR A 182 30.73 -6.86 8.08
C THR A 182 31.89 -6.08 7.45
N GLU A 183 32.90 -5.73 8.26
CA GLU A 183 34.09 -5.03 7.76
C GLU A 183 34.82 -5.85 6.68
N GLY A 184 34.90 -7.17 6.84
CA GLY A 184 35.51 -8.06 5.85
C GLY A 184 34.75 -8.09 4.51
N GLU A 185 33.40 -8.04 4.55
CA GLU A 185 32.59 -7.96 3.32
C GLU A 185 32.75 -6.61 2.62
N ILE A 186 32.86 -5.51 3.38
CA ILE A 186 33.13 -4.16 2.82
C ILE A 186 34.54 -4.14 2.21
N GLN A 187 35.53 -4.71 2.87
CA GLN A 187 36.88 -4.83 2.29
C GLN A 187 36.89 -5.65 1.00
N ALA A 188 36.15 -6.77 0.94
CA ALA A 188 36.04 -7.58 -0.27
C ALA A 188 35.41 -6.79 -1.44
N LEU A 189 34.47 -5.86 -1.15
CA LEU A 189 33.94 -4.93 -2.17
C LEU A 189 35.00 -3.91 -2.62
N TRP A 190 35.77 -3.35 -1.68
CA TRP A 190 36.85 -2.41 -2.00
C TRP A 190 37.97 -3.03 -2.85
N MET A 191 38.28 -4.31 -2.64
CA MET A 191 39.22 -5.05 -3.50
C MET A 191 38.74 -5.16 -4.97
N GLN A 192 37.45 -4.94 -5.21
CA GLN A 192 36.80 -4.97 -6.53
C GLN A 192 36.31 -3.58 -6.97
N LYS A 193 36.88 -2.49 -6.44
CA LYS A 193 36.41 -1.11 -6.65
C LYS A 193 36.37 -0.67 -8.13
N ASP A 194 37.08 -1.34 -9.01
CA ASP A 194 37.07 -1.05 -10.42
C ASP A 194 35.95 -1.76 -11.19
N ASP A 195 35.27 -2.71 -10.53
CA ASP A 195 34.08 -3.38 -11.05
C ASP A 195 32.82 -2.57 -10.74
N ILE A 196 32.03 -2.27 -11.77
CA ILE A 196 30.76 -1.51 -11.64
C ILE A 196 29.79 -2.16 -10.65
N TYR A 197 29.82 -3.50 -10.51
CA TYR A 197 28.98 -4.22 -9.55
C TYR A 197 29.29 -3.82 -8.10
N ALA A 198 30.59 -3.76 -7.77
CA ALA A 198 31.06 -3.35 -6.44
C ALA A 198 30.88 -1.86 -6.22
N GLN A 199 31.12 -1.02 -7.24
CA GLN A 199 30.98 0.43 -7.18
C GLN A 199 29.58 0.84 -6.69
N ILE A 200 28.52 0.29 -7.30
CA ILE A 200 27.14 0.64 -6.92
C ILE A 200 26.84 0.24 -5.46
N VAL A 201 27.34 -0.92 -5.00
CA VAL A 201 27.17 -1.35 -3.61
C VAL A 201 27.89 -0.42 -2.63
N LEU A 202 29.14 -0.03 -2.94
CA LEU A 202 29.93 0.92 -2.14
C LEU A 202 29.26 2.29 -2.07
N MET A 203 28.76 2.81 -3.19
CA MET A 203 28.00 4.07 -3.21
C MET A 203 26.76 3.99 -2.30
N LEU A 204 26.03 2.87 -2.31
CA LEU A 204 24.87 2.64 -1.43
C LEU A 204 25.28 2.55 0.06
N ILE A 205 26.39 1.89 0.38
CA ILE A 205 26.87 1.76 1.76
C ILE A 205 27.29 3.12 2.32
N TYR A 206 28.07 3.91 1.57
CA TYR A 206 28.65 5.14 2.04
C TYR A 206 27.77 6.38 1.87
N SER A 207 26.60 6.27 1.22
CA SER A 207 25.58 7.34 1.17
C SER A 207 24.37 7.06 2.04
N GLY A 208 24.09 5.78 2.33
CA GLY A 208 22.93 5.36 3.10
C GLY A 208 21.58 5.64 2.44
N VAL A 209 21.53 5.95 1.16
CA VAL A 209 20.30 6.18 0.40
C VAL A 209 19.55 4.87 0.13
N ARG A 210 18.28 4.97 -0.26
CA ARG A 210 17.56 3.80 -0.76
C ARG A 210 18.07 3.47 -2.16
N VAL A 211 18.07 2.19 -2.49
CA VAL A 211 18.55 1.74 -3.81
C VAL A 211 17.84 2.45 -4.97
N SER A 212 16.52 2.65 -4.89
CA SER A 212 15.78 3.40 -5.92
C SER A 212 16.19 4.87 -5.98
N GLU A 213 16.55 5.50 -4.84
CA GLU A 213 17.01 6.88 -4.82
C GLU A 213 18.35 7.04 -5.55
N LEU A 214 19.24 6.03 -5.49
CA LEU A 214 20.51 6.06 -6.22
C LEU A 214 20.34 5.69 -7.70
N LEU A 215 19.49 4.69 -8.02
CA LEU A 215 19.26 4.28 -9.40
C LEU A 215 18.52 5.36 -10.21
N ASP A 216 17.63 6.12 -9.54
CA ASP A 216 16.84 7.19 -10.15
C ASP A 216 17.55 8.56 -10.08
N LEU A 217 18.81 8.62 -9.55
CA LEU A 217 19.56 9.86 -9.39
C LEU A 217 19.96 10.41 -10.75
N LYS A 218 19.48 11.61 -11.07
CA LYS A 218 19.83 12.30 -12.31
C LYS A 218 21.12 13.09 -12.15
N ARG A 219 21.86 13.23 -13.25
CA ARG A 219 23.09 14.02 -13.31
C ARG A 219 22.87 15.48 -12.89
N GLU A 220 21.72 16.09 -13.25
CA GLU A 220 21.35 17.44 -12.91
C GLU A 220 21.17 17.71 -11.40
N ASP A 221 20.90 16.65 -10.62
CA ASP A 221 20.72 16.72 -9.17
C ASP A 221 22.02 16.54 -8.38
N ILE A 222 23.17 16.42 -9.09
CA ILE A 222 24.47 16.20 -8.46
C ILE A 222 25.29 17.47 -8.50
N HIS A 223 25.75 17.90 -7.33
CA HIS A 223 26.64 19.02 -7.10
C HIS A 223 28.04 18.46 -6.78
N ILE A 224 28.74 18.02 -7.83
CA ILE A 224 29.98 17.25 -7.66
C ILE A 224 31.07 18.08 -6.95
N ASP A 225 31.18 19.37 -7.27
CA ASP A 225 32.15 20.29 -6.65
C ASP A 225 31.84 20.57 -5.18
N GLU A 226 30.56 20.42 -4.77
CA GLU A 226 30.12 20.59 -3.39
C GLU A 226 30.09 19.25 -2.63
N HIS A 227 30.54 18.16 -3.24
CA HIS A 227 30.52 16.81 -2.68
C HIS A 227 29.13 16.36 -2.17
N CYS A 228 28.06 16.70 -2.90
CA CYS A 228 26.71 16.32 -2.51
C CYS A 228 25.78 16.09 -3.71
N PHE A 229 24.63 15.53 -3.45
CA PHE A 229 23.53 15.40 -4.42
C PHE A 229 22.16 15.53 -3.75
N ASN A 230 21.15 15.89 -4.51
CA ASN A 230 19.79 16.03 -4.06
C ASN A 230 18.95 14.80 -4.40
N VAL A 231 18.25 14.25 -3.42
CA VAL A 231 17.17 13.30 -3.64
C VAL A 231 15.89 14.11 -3.83
N VAL A 232 15.47 14.32 -5.07
CA VAL A 232 14.30 15.15 -5.43
C VAL A 232 13.01 14.34 -5.48
N HIS A 233 13.09 13.02 -5.68
CA HIS A 233 11.94 12.10 -5.67
C HIS A 233 12.10 11.03 -4.59
N SER A 234 11.14 10.94 -3.70
CA SER A 234 11.13 9.89 -2.68
C SER A 234 9.70 9.51 -2.32
N LYS A 235 9.52 8.28 -1.81
CA LYS A 235 8.23 7.75 -1.35
C LYS A 235 7.56 8.60 -0.26
N THR A 236 8.35 9.42 0.46
CA THR A 236 7.88 10.30 1.54
C THR A 236 8.48 11.68 1.37
N SER A 237 7.78 12.74 1.78
CA SER A 237 8.29 14.11 1.76
C SER A 237 9.63 14.28 2.45
N SER A 238 9.86 13.50 3.49
CA SER A 238 11.13 13.46 4.23
C SER A 238 12.27 12.73 3.53
N GLY A 239 11.97 12.05 2.43
CA GLY A 239 13.00 11.49 1.58
C GLY A 239 13.67 12.52 0.68
N ILE A 240 13.00 13.66 0.41
CA ILE A 240 13.57 14.80 -0.32
C ILE A 240 14.59 15.48 0.58
N ARG A 241 15.85 15.42 0.18
CA ARG A 241 16.96 15.91 1.00
C ARG A 241 18.25 15.99 0.19
N MET A 242 19.19 16.77 0.70
CA MET A 242 20.59 16.72 0.29
C MET A 242 21.29 15.54 0.98
N VAL A 243 22.16 14.86 0.23
CA VAL A 243 22.98 13.73 0.70
C VAL A 243 24.44 14.01 0.40
N PRO A 244 25.33 13.98 1.40
CA PRO A 244 26.76 14.19 1.17
C PRO A 244 27.39 12.97 0.49
N ILE A 245 28.38 13.20 -0.35
CA ILE A 245 29.20 12.17 -0.99
C ILE A 245 30.45 11.93 -0.13
N HIS A 246 30.57 10.73 0.41
CA HIS A 246 31.71 10.34 1.23
C HIS A 246 33.03 10.36 0.40
N ASP A 247 34.12 10.87 0.96
CA ASP A 247 35.41 11.04 0.27
C ASP A 247 35.93 9.74 -0.37
N LYS A 248 35.79 8.59 0.29
CA LYS A 248 36.19 7.28 -0.26
C LYS A 248 35.45 6.93 -1.56
N THR A 249 34.19 7.35 -1.69
CA THR A 249 33.35 7.04 -2.86
C THR A 249 33.28 8.18 -3.87
N TYR A 250 33.78 9.36 -3.51
CA TYR A 250 33.80 10.51 -4.40
C TYR A 250 34.43 10.22 -5.78
N PRO A 251 35.59 9.51 -5.90
CA PRO A 251 36.15 9.18 -7.21
C PRO A 251 35.22 8.29 -8.05
N ILE A 252 34.40 7.44 -7.40
CA ILE A 252 33.42 6.60 -8.09
C ILE A 252 32.28 7.48 -8.62
N PHE A 253 31.74 8.37 -7.78
CA PHE A 253 30.71 9.32 -8.20
C PHE A 253 31.20 10.23 -9.35
N GLN A 254 32.43 10.74 -9.26
CA GLN A 254 33.03 11.59 -10.29
C GLN A 254 33.14 10.83 -11.62
N LYS A 255 33.66 9.61 -11.61
CA LYS A 255 33.77 8.77 -12.82
C LYS A 255 32.42 8.64 -13.51
N TRP A 256 31.37 8.21 -12.79
CA TRP A 256 30.04 8.05 -13.36
C TRP A 256 29.42 9.37 -13.82
N TYR A 257 29.70 10.47 -13.12
CA TYR A 257 29.25 11.82 -13.49
C TYR A 257 29.87 12.30 -14.79
N GLU A 258 31.16 12.02 -15.02
CA GLU A 258 31.90 12.39 -16.23
C GLU A 258 31.44 11.62 -17.49
N GLU A 259 30.81 10.47 -17.34
CA GLU A 259 30.23 9.72 -18.45
C GLU A 259 29.07 10.47 -19.14
N GLY A 260 28.46 11.45 -18.49
CA GLY A 260 27.55 12.44 -19.09
C GLY A 260 26.15 11.97 -19.44
N CYS A 261 25.72 10.79 -18.94
CA CYS A 261 24.37 10.28 -19.15
C CYS A 261 23.32 11.03 -18.32
N GLU A 262 22.03 10.87 -18.65
CA GLU A 262 20.92 11.51 -17.94
C GLU A 262 20.86 11.06 -16.46
N TYR A 263 21.00 9.75 -16.22
CA TYR A 263 21.09 9.17 -14.89
C TYR A 263 22.55 8.95 -14.52
N LEU A 264 22.89 9.17 -13.24
CA LEU A 264 24.25 8.92 -12.75
C LEU A 264 24.67 7.48 -13.04
N LEU A 265 23.81 6.53 -12.62
CA LEU A 265 24.00 5.12 -12.88
C LEU A 265 23.17 4.72 -14.10
N HIS A 266 23.81 4.11 -15.07
CA HIS A 266 23.17 3.66 -16.29
C HIS A 266 23.68 2.25 -16.70
N THR A 267 22.89 1.56 -17.50
CA THR A 267 23.29 0.29 -18.09
C THR A 267 24.36 0.52 -19.16
N PRO A 268 25.14 -0.50 -19.58
CA PRO A 268 26.19 -0.34 -20.59
C PRO A 268 25.73 0.23 -21.95
N ASP A 269 24.44 0.13 -22.23
CA ASP A 269 23.77 0.75 -23.39
C ASP A 269 23.23 2.16 -23.12
N GLY A 270 23.57 2.75 -21.96
CA GLY A 270 23.17 4.11 -21.56
C GLY A 270 21.75 4.21 -21.01
N GLY A 271 21.05 3.10 -20.82
CA GLY A 271 19.68 3.08 -20.34
C GLY A 271 19.55 3.21 -18.80
N HIS A 272 18.33 3.57 -18.34
CA HIS A 272 18.02 3.66 -16.93
C HIS A 272 17.93 2.28 -16.29
N PHE A 273 18.51 2.12 -15.09
CA PHE A 273 18.35 0.90 -14.29
C PHE A 273 16.94 0.77 -13.72
N THR A 274 16.24 -0.31 -14.05
CA THR A 274 15.11 -0.72 -13.21
C THR A 274 15.61 -1.47 -11.98
N TYR A 275 14.89 -1.37 -10.86
CA TYR A 275 15.25 -2.12 -9.64
C TYR A 275 15.42 -3.62 -9.91
N ARG A 276 14.57 -4.22 -10.75
CA ARG A 276 14.62 -5.64 -11.05
C ARG A 276 15.86 -6.01 -11.84
N ASN A 277 16.18 -5.23 -12.89
CA ASN A 277 17.39 -5.43 -13.67
C ASN A 277 18.63 -5.32 -12.77
N TYR A 278 18.72 -4.25 -11.95
CA TYR A 278 19.80 -4.07 -10.99
C TYR A 278 19.92 -5.27 -10.03
N TYR A 279 18.80 -5.70 -9.43
CA TYR A 279 18.80 -6.77 -8.44
C TYR A 279 19.25 -8.12 -9.04
N ASP A 280 18.70 -8.48 -10.20
CA ASP A 280 18.94 -9.79 -10.81
C ASP A 280 20.33 -9.85 -11.50
N SER A 281 20.73 -8.78 -12.21
CA SER A 281 21.93 -8.77 -13.09
C SER A 281 23.18 -8.17 -12.44
N TYR A 282 23.07 -7.36 -11.40
CA TYR A 282 24.20 -6.69 -10.75
C TYR A 282 24.33 -7.06 -9.28
N TRP A 283 23.27 -6.88 -8.48
CA TRP A 283 23.33 -7.18 -7.04
C TRP A 283 23.58 -8.65 -6.74
N THR A 284 22.79 -9.54 -7.32
CA THR A 284 22.88 -10.98 -7.02
C THR A 284 24.24 -11.57 -7.40
N PRO A 285 24.83 -11.26 -8.57
CA PRO A 285 26.17 -11.73 -8.92
C PRO A 285 27.26 -11.26 -7.97
N ILE A 286 27.28 -9.97 -7.56
CA ILE A 286 28.32 -9.47 -6.65
C ILE A 286 28.18 -10.08 -5.25
N MET A 287 26.95 -10.21 -4.72
CA MET A 287 26.73 -10.88 -3.44
C MET A 287 27.23 -12.34 -3.44
N LYS A 288 26.97 -13.07 -4.53
CA LYS A 288 27.48 -14.43 -4.70
C LYS A 288 29.01 -14.46 -4.75
N ARG A 289 29.64 -13.49 -5.42
CA ARG A 289 31.11 -13.41 -5.58
C ARG A 289 31.81 -13.15 -4.25
N ILE A 290 31.25 -12.29 -3.38
CA ILE A 290 31.79 -12.01 -2.04
C ILE A 290 31.28 -12.99 -0.97
N GLY A 291 30.48 -13.99 -1.34
CA GLY A 291 30.03 -15.06 -0.44
C GLY A 291 28.97 -14.64 0.59
N CYS A 292 28.17 -13.61 0.33
CA CYS A 292 27.14 -13.12 1.26
C CYS A 292 25.72 -13.12 0.66
N THR A 293 24.71 -12.90 1.51
CA THR A 293 23.28 -12.99 1.13
C THR A 293 22.48 -11.73 1.45
N HIS A 294 23.17 -10.60 1.59
CA HIS A 294 22.52 -9.31 1.88
C HIS A 294 21.49 -8.90 0.83
N LYS A 295 20.57 -8.03 1.24
CA LYS A 295 19.63 -7.36 0.36
C LYS A 295 20.04 -5.90 0.18
N PRO A 296 19.66 -5.22 -0.92
CA PRO A 296 20.06 -3.83 -1.17
C PRO A 296 19.76 -2.87 -0.02
N HIS A 297 18.69 -3.11 0.74
CA HIS A 297 18.37 -2.26 1.90
C HIS A 297 19.32 -2.43 3.09
N ASP A 298 20.11 -3.52 3.13
CA ASP A 298 21.08 -3.75 4.20
C ASP A 298 22.28 -2.80 4.09
N THR A 299 22.60 -2.26 2.90
CA THR A 299 23.60 -1.20 2.71
C THR A 299 23.30 0.03 3.55
N ARG A 300 22.02 0.43 3.57
CA ARG A 300 21.56 1.56 4.37
C ARG A 300 21.61 1.26 5.88
N HIS A 301 21.29 0.03 6.29
CA HIS A 301 21.49 -0.40 7.69
C HIS A 301 22.96 -0.35 8.07
N THR A 302 23.85 -0.74 7.16
CA THR A 302 25.31 -0.67 7.33
C THR A 302 25.77 0.76 7.54
N CYS A 303 25.37 1.69 6.68
CA CYS A 303 25.70 3.10 6.82
C CYS A 303 25.28 3.66 8.19
N ILE A 304 24.03 3.40 8.60
CA ILE A 304 23.50 3.85 9.89
C ILE A 304 24.33 3.26 11.04
N SER A 305 24.63 1.94 10.99
CA SER A 305 25.40 1.25 12.03
C SER A 305 26.84 1.78 12.13
N MET A 306 27.49 2.01 10.99
CA MET A 306 28.85 2.58 10.94
C MET A 306 28.89 3.99 11.56
N MET A 307 27.95 4.88 11.16
CA MET A 307 27.86 6.23 11.74
C MET A 307 27.54 6.19 13.24
N ALA A 308 26.65 5.31 13.67
CA ALA A 308 26.33 5.14 15.10
C ALA A 308 27.53 4.66 15.89
N ALA A 309 28.30 3.70 15.38
CA ALA A 309 29.52 3.19 16.00
C ALA A 309 30.61 4.27 16.13
N LYS A 310 30.60 5.27 15.24
CA LYS A 310 31.51 6.45 15.30
C LYS A 310 30.91 7.62 16.09
N ASN A 311 29.85 7.40 16.86
CA ASN A 311 29.18 8.42 17.68
C ASN A 311 28.74 9.67 16.88
N VAL A 312 28.34 9.49 15.62
CA VAL A 312 27.73 10.57 14.83
C VAL A 312 26.39 10.96 15.46
N ASN A 313 26.12 12.26 15.52
CA ASN A 313 24.87 12.76 16.08
C ASN A 313 23.65 12.08 15.41
N PRO A 314 22.74 11.47 16.17
CA PRO A 314 21.58 10.77 15.61
C PRO A 314 20.69 11.63 14.71
N THR A 315 20.63 12.95 14.94
CA THR A 315 19.88 13.87 14.09
C THR A 315 20.51 14.01 12.70
N LEU A 316 21.86 14.07 12.62
CA LEU A 316 22.57 14.09 11.34
C LEU A 316 22.38 12.76 10.60
N ILE A 317 22.48 11.62 11.30
CA ILE A 317 22.20 10.31 10.71
C ILE A 317 20.79 10.28 10.11
N LYS A 318 19.77 10.71 10.87
CA LYS A 318 18.38 10.75 10.38
C LYS A 318 18.22 11.64 9.14
N LYS A 319 18.92 12.78 9.10
CA LYS A 319 18.89 13.70 7.95
C LYS A 319 19.55 13.09 6.73
N ILE A 320 20.79 12.57 6.84
CA ILE A 320 21.51 11.92 5.73
C ILE A 320 20.66 10.80 5.14
N VAL A 321 20.13 9.90 5.99
CA VAL A 321 19.37 8.75 5.49
C VAL A 321 17.90 9.05 5.19
N GLY A 322 17.32 10.18 5.62
CA GLY A 322 15.91 10.52 5.37
C GLY A 322 14.92 9.70 6.22
N HIS A 323 15.13 9.67 7.55
CA HIS A 323 14.25 9.02 8.54
C HIS A 323 13.46 10.03 9.38
N SER A 324 12.65 10.88 8.76
CA SER A 324 11.94 11.94 9.49
C SER A 324 10.78 11.48 10.36
N GLY A 325 10.22 10.29 10.13
CA GLY A 325 9.18 9.72 11.00
C GLY A 325 9.65 9.46 12.44
N ALA A 326 10.96 9.41 12.65
CA ALA A 326 11.61 9.26 13.95
C ALA A 326 12.13 10.60 14.53
N MET A 327 11.90 11.75 13.85
CA MET A 327 12.31 13.08 14.31
C MET A 327 11.17 13.76 15.05
N SER A 328 11.44 14.31 16.23
CA SER A 328 10.51 15.16 16.97
C SER A 328 10.25 16.47 16.21
N VAL A 329 9.18 17.20 16.56
CA VAL A 329 8.87 18.51 15.99
C VAL A 329 10.04 19.49 16.21
N THR A 330 10.66 19.43 17.36
CA THR A 330 11.84 20.25 17.72
C THR A 330 13.03 19.95 16.79
N GLU A 331 13.34 18.66 16.54
CA GLU A 331 14.43 18.29 15.62
C GLU A 331 14.16 18.74 14.17
N LYS A 332 12.90 18.83 13.75
CA LYS A 332 12.52 19.28 12.39
C LYS A 332 12.67 20.79 12.20
N VAL A 333 12.34 21.58 13.23
CA VAL A 333 12.23 23.04 13.15
C VAL A 333 13.56 23.73 13.43
N TYR A 334 14.38 23.20 14.33
CA TYR A 334 15.57 23.93 14.85
C TYR A 334 16.91 23.51 14.26
N THR A 335 16.98 22.62 13.29
CA THR A 335 18.25 22.22 12.68
C THR A 335 18.34 22.64 11.21
N HIS A 336 18.83 23.86 10.95
CA HIS A 336 19.48 24.16 9.68
C HIS A 336 20.86 23.49 9.72
N VAL A 337 21.00 22.39 8.99
CA VAL A 337 22.28 21.68 8.84
C VAL A 337 22.83 22.04 7.47
N ASN A 338 24.06 22.51 7.43
CA ASN A 338 24.75 22.82 6.18
C ASN A 338 25.43 21.58 5.58
N VAL A 339 25.95 21.69 4.36
CA VAL A 339 26.59 20.59 3.65
C VAL A 339 27.83 20.10 4.38
N GLU A 340 28.61 21.03 4.93
CA GLU A 340 29.86 20.75 5.63
C GLU A 340 29.64 19.87 6.85
N GLU A 341 28.60 20.13 7.65
CA GLU A 341 28.27 19.29 8.80
C GLU A 341 27.86 17.87 8.39
N LEU A 342 27.15 17.73 7.26
CA LEU A 342 26.78 16.42 6.71
C LEU A 342 28.00 15.67 6.17
N LEU A 343 28.94 16.39 5.51
CA LEU A 343 30.19 15.84 5.02
C LEU A 343 31.09 15.37 6.18
N GLU A 344 31.26 16.19 7.20
CA GLU A 344 31.99 15.77 8.40
C GLU A 344 31.38 14.53 9.06
N ALA A 345 30.05 14.48 9.11
CA ALA A 345 29.33 13.36 9.71
C ALA A 345 29.52 12.06 8.92
N ILE A 346 29.39 12.09 7.58
CA ILE A 346 29.52 10.89 6.75
C ILE A 346 30.98 10.44 6.66
N ASN A 347 31.94 11.33 6.65
CA ASN A 347 33.36 11.04 6.54
C ASN A 347 33.98 10.39 7.80
N LYS A 348 33.23 10.28 8.90
CA LYS A 348 33.66 9.51 10.08
C LYS A 348 33.67 7.99 9.88
N ILE A 349 33.08 7.48 8.79
CA ILE A 349 32.93 6.04 8.54
C ILE A 349 33.85 5.49 7.44
#